data_c5c97e8584008c3f42fa3bff769235d3
#
_entry.id   c5c97e8584008c3f42fa3bff769235d3
#
_cell.length_a   1.000
_cell.length_b   1.000
_cell.length_c   1.000
_cell.angle_alpha   90.00
_cell.angle_beta   90.00
_cell.angle_gamma   90.00
#
_symmetry.space_group_name_H-M   'P 1'
#
loop_
_entity.id
_entity.type
_entity.pdbx_description
1 polymer ?
#
loop_
_entity_poly.entity_id
_entity_poly.type
_entity_poly.pdbx_seq_one_letter_code
_entity_poly.pdbx_strand_id
1 'polypeptide(L)'
;MIRSAGMRAAALAAVAVVAIAVALAVSHRSHRTSKLPAPAGDWYTALAAPYTPSKGRTKSACGVSIGVKTLGVAHPLLPCGVKVYIEFKGVEALVQVIDRGHTVPGREFDLTQALAKKLHLEGTQTIRWRFAR
;
A
#
# COMPACT_ATOMS: atom_id res chain seq x y z
N MET A 1 -39.68 6.01 -55.46
CA MET A 1 -38.26 6.26 -55.05
C MET A 1 -38.08 7.02 -53.74
N ILE A 2 -39.01 6.98 -52.78
CA ILE A 2 -38.93 7.79 -51.52
C ILE A 2 -38.80 6.88 -50.26
N ARG A 3 -38.54 5.60 -50.39
CA ARG A 3 -38.47 4.68 -49.23
C ARG A 3 -37.07 4.35 -48.71
N SER A 4 -36.00 4.83 -49.35
CA SER A 4 -34.64 4.46 -48.94
C SER A 4 -33.95 5.46 -48.01
N ALA A 5 -34.42 6.71 -47.93
CA ALA A 5 -33.81 7.72 -47.08
C ALA A 5 -34.12 7.55 -45.57
N GLY A 6 -35.35 7.11 -45.26
CA GLY A 6 -35.78 6.89 -43.87
C GLY A 6 -35.07 5.74 -43.15
N MET A 7 -34.80 4.65 -43.87
CA MET A 7 -34.11 3.46 -43.29
C MET A 7 -32.63 3.74 -42.98
N ARG A 8 -31.98 4.57 -43.79
CA ARG A 8 -30.55 4.95 -43.56
C ARG A 8 -30.39 5.88 -42.36
N ALA A 9 -31.34 6.78 -42.16
CA ALA A 9 -31.31 7.68 -40.99
C ALA A 9 -31.58 6.94 -39.67
N ALA A 10 -32.49 5.97 -39.67
CA ALA A 10 -32.77 5.14 -38.49
C ALA A 10 -31.62 4.24 -38.12
N ALA A 11 -30.91 3.65 -39.10
CA ALA A 11 -29.72 2.84 -38.85
C ALA A 11 -28.55 3.64 -38.27
N LEU A 12 -28.32 4.85 -38.72
CA LEU A 12 -27.28 5.73 -38.20
C LEU A 12 -27.58 6.18 -36.77
N ALA A 13 -28.81 6.49 -36.43
CA ALA A 13 -29.23 6.84 -35.09
C ALA A 13 -29.05 5.67 -34.11
N ALA A 14 -29.35 4.44 -34.51
CA ALA A 14 -29.18 3.24 -33.68
C ALA A 14 -27.68 2.98 -33.38
N VAL A 15 -26.78 3.15 -34.37
CA VAL A 15 -25.34 2.99 -34.18
C VAL A 15 -24.81 4.05 -33.21
N ALA A 16 -25.25 5.31 -33.29
CA ALA A 16 -24.84 6.37 -32.37
C ALA A 16 -25.25 6.08 -30.92
N VAL A 17 -26.45 5.58 -30.69
CA VAL A 17 -26.95 5.24 -29.35
C VAL A 17 -26.14 4.09 -28.74
N VAL A 18 -25.80 3.06 -29.51
CA VAL A 18 -24.98 1.93 -29.05
C VAL A 18 -23.56 2.40 -28.71
N ALA A 19 -22.97 3.28 -29.53
CA ALA A 19 -21.64 3.83 -29.26
C ALA A 19 -21.59 4.66 -27.96
N ILE A 20 -22.61 5.46 -27.68
CA ILE A 20 -22.73 6.23 -26.44
C ILE A 20 -22.88 5.31 -25.23
N ALA A 21 -23.70 4.26 -25.33
CA ALA A 21 -23.90 3.29 -24.26
C ALA A 21 -22.62 2.52 -23.93
N VAL A 22 -21.82 2.14 -24.93
CA VAL A 22 -20.53 1.49 -24.75
C VAL A 22 -19.51 2.45 -24.11
N ALA A 23 -19.47 3.72 -24.52
CA ALA A 23 -18.57 4.72 -23.94
C ALA A 23 -18.91 4.98 -22.45
N LEU A 24 -20.18 5.05 -22.08
CA LEU A 24 -20.61 5.17 -20.69
C LEU A 24 -20.27 3.95 -19.86
N ALA A 25 -20.41 2.74 -20.41
CA ALA A 25 -20.05 1.50 -19.73
C ALA A 25 -18.54 1.37 -19.46
N VAL A 26 -17.71 1.88 -20.36
CA VAL A 26 -16.24 1.92 -20.18
C VAL A 26 -15.83 2.98 -19.15
N SER A 27 -16.49 4.13 -19.09
CA SER A 27 -16.25 5.17 -18.08
C SER A 27 -16.52 4.71 -16.65
N HIS A 28 -17.47 3.81 -16.44
CA HIS A 28 -17.78 3.28 -15.11
C HIS A 28 -16.81 2.19 -14.61
N ARG A 29 -15.85 1.76 -15.43
CA ARG A 29 -14.83 0.78 -15.02
C ARG A 29 -13.63 1.37 -14.26
N SER A 30 -13.52 2.66 -14.15
CA SER A 30 -12.37 3.30 -13.52
C SER A 30 -12.74 3.85 -12.17
N HIS A 31 -12.47 3.16 -11.16
CA HIS A 31 -12.07 3.51 -9.80
C HIS A 31 -12.50 2.38 -8.86
N ARG A 32 -11.99 1.19 -9.09
CA ARG A 32 -11.77 0.33 -7.94
C ARG A 32 -10.66 1.02 -7.14
N THR A 33 -11.04 1.91 -6.24
CA THR A 33 -10.18 2.24 -5.11
C THR A 33 -9.80 0.89 -4.51
N SER A 34 -8.54 0.52 -4.67
CA SER A 34 -8.00 -0.68 -4.04
C SER A 34 -8.15 -0.46 -2.54
N LYS A 35 -9.25 -0.95 -1.98
CA LYS A 35 -9.50 -0.86 -0.55
C LYS A 35 -8.36 -1.60 0.12
N LEU A 36 -7.61 -0.91 0.96
CA LEU A 36 -6.55 -1.53 1.75
C LEU A 36 -7.11 -2.77 2.46
N PRO A 37 -6.34 -3.86 2.57
CA PRO A 37 -6.77 -5.03 3.32
C PRO A 37 -7.26 -4.63 4.71
N ALA A 38 -8.36 -5.21 5.15
CA ALA A 38 -8.85 -4.96 6.50
C ALA A 38 -7.81 -5.46 7.51
N PRO A 39 -7.56 -4.71 8.60
CA PRO A 39 -6.72 -5.18 9.67
C PRO A 39 -7.33 -6.43 10.33
N ALA A 40 -6.47 -7.33 10.82
CA ALA A 40 -6.88 -8.53 11.54
C ALA A 40 -6.39 -8.47 13.00
N GLY A 41 -7.29 -8.80 13.92
CA GLY A 41 -6.98 -8.85 15.35
C GLY A 41 -6.92 -7.49 16.03
N ASP A 42 -6.53 -7.53 17.29
CA ASP A 42 -6.39 -6.36 18.14
C ASP A 42 -5.08 -5.61 17.87
N TRP A 43 -5.03 -4.37 18.35
CA TRP A 43 -3.81 -3.58 18.32
C TRP A 43 -2.87 -4.01 19.45
N TYR A 44 -1.62 -4.22 19.09
CA TYR A 44 -0.50 -4.41 20.00
C TYR A 44 0.29 -3.11 20.14
N THR A 45 1.06 -3.00 21.20
CA THR A 45 2.02 -1.91 21.40
C THR A 45 3.44 -2.44 21.37
N ALA A 46 4.35 -1.66 20.80
CA ALA A 46 5.77 -2.01 20.70
C ALA A 46 6.63 -0.74 20.67
N LEU A 47 7.89 -0.86 21.07
CA LEU A 47 8.86 0.20 20.85
C LEU A 47 9.43 0.09 19.44
N ALA A 48 9.52 1.23 18.78
CA ALA A 48 10.05 1.36 17.43
C ALA A 48 10.95 2.58 17.30
N ALA A 49 11.91 2.50 16.38
CA ALA A 49 12.76 3.63 16.03
C ALA A 49 13.13 3.61 14.55
N PRO A 50 13.47 4.75 13.94
CA PRO A 50 14.10 4.79 12.63
C PRO A 50 15.44 4.03 12.65
N TYR A 51 15.74 3.31 11.57
CA TYR A 51 17.04 2.68 11.41
C TYR A 51 17.61 2.94 10.01
N THR A 52 18.93 2.82 9.91
CA THR A 52 19.62 2.82 8.63
C THR A 52 20.19 1.43 8.40
N PRO A 53 19.88 0.76 7.28
CA PRO A 53 20.45 -0.53 6.95
C PRO A 53 21.98 -0.45 6.92
N SER A 54 22.64 -1.55 7.26
CA SER A 54 24.10 -1.63 7.31
C SER A 54 24.71 -1.22 5.98
N LYS A 55 25.66 -0.30 6.01
CA LYS A 55 26.42 0.14 4.83
C LYS A 55 27.10 -1.06 4.17
N GLY A 56 27.09 -1.11 2.84
CA GLY A 56 27.73 -2.16 2.05
C GLY A 56 26.86 -3.40 1.77
N ARG A 57 25.64 -3.49 2.29
CA ARG A 57 24.69 -4.52 1.91
C ARG A 57 23.80 -4.01 0.77
N THR A 58 23.78 -4.76 -0.33
CA THR A 58 22.89 -4.47 -1.46
C THR A 58 21.43 -4.86 -1.17
N LYS A 59 21.21 -5.80 -0.24
CA LYS A 59 19.90 -6.32 0.13
C LYS A 59 19.80 -6.54 1.64
N SER A 60 18.59 -6.38 2.16
CA SER A 60 18.22 -6.73 3.53
C SER A 60 18.27 -8.24 3.78
N ALA A 61 18.11 -8.68 5.03
CA ALA A 61 17.99 -10.09 5.39
C ALA A 61 16.79 -10.77 4.71
N CYS A 62 15.75 -10.02 4.33
CA CYS A 62 14.61 -10.52 3.55
C CYS A 62 14.80 -10.44 2.03
N GLY A 63 16.00 -10.11 1.54
CA GLY A 63 16.30 -10.02 0.11
C GLY A 63 15.77 -8.76 -0.59
N VAL A 64 15.37 -7.74 0.16
CA VAL A 64 14.81 -6.50 -0.35
C VAL A 64 15.89 -5.42 -0.42
N SER A 65 15.96 -4.69 -1.53
CA SER A 65 16.80 -3.49 -1.63
C SER A 65 16.10 -2.32 -0.94
N ILE A 66 16.74 -1.78 0.12
CA ILE A 66 16.17 -0.68 0.89
C ILE A 66 16.82 0.63 0.43
N GLY A 67 16.03 1.44 -0.27
CA GLY A 67 16.41 2.78 -0.71
C GLY A 67 15.75 3.88 0.11
N VAL A 68 16.04 5.12 -0.24
CA VAL A 68 15.56 6.32 0.48
C VAL A 68 14.04 6.49 0.50
N LYS A 69 13.32 5.83 -0.41
CA LYS A 69 11.86 5.87 -0.51
C LYS A 69 11.17 4.58 -0.09
N THR A 70 11.93 3.57 0.32
CA THR A 70 11.37 2.27 0.68
C THR A 70 10.60 2.36 1.98
N LEU A 71 9.31 2.00 1.94
CA LEU A 71 8.45 1.91 3.12
C LEU A 71 8.44 0.47 3.62
N GLY A 72 8.86 0.26 4.84
CA GLY A 72 8.87 -1.08 5.45
C GLY A 72 9.37 -1.06 6.87
N VAL A 73 9.28 -2.21 7.50
CA VAL A 73 9.76 -2.43 8.86
C VAL A 73 10.73 -3.60 8.91
N ALA A 74 11.64 -3.52 9.86
CA ALA A 74 12.45 -4.66 10.27
C ALA A 74 11.91 -5.20 11.59
N HIS A 75 11.89 -6.51 11.72
CA HIS A 75 11.46 -7.21 12.94
C HIS A 75 12.24 -8.54 13.05
N PRO A 76 12.76 -8.89 14.24
CA PRO A 76 13.62 -10.07 14.37
C PRO A 76 12.91 -11.40 14.13
N LEU A 77 11.61 -11.49 14.42
CA LEU A 77 10.88 -12.77 14.44
C LEU A 77 9.76 -12.88 13.42
N LEU A 78 9.08 -11.76 13.05
CA LEU A 78 7.98 -11.82 12.10
C LEU A 78 8.47 -12.28 10.72
N PRO A 79 7.71 -13.14 10.01
CA PRO A 79 8.11 -13.61 8.68
C PRO A 79 8.33 -12.47 7.69
N CYS A 80 9.34 -12.61 6.84
CA CYS A 80 9.57 -11.69 5.72
C CYS A 80 8.31 -11.60 4.84
N GLY A 81 7.95 -10.38 4.43
CA GLY A 81 6.79 -10.13 3.58
C GLY A 81 5.45 -10.06 4.30
N VAL A 82 5.40 -10.39 5.58
CA VAL A 82 4.17 -10.20 6.37
C VAL A 82 3.75 -8.73 6.35
N LYS A 83 2.47 -8.50 6.10
CA LYS A 83 1.88 -7.15 6.10
C LYS A 83 1.38 -6.80 7.48
N VAL A 84 1.74 -5.62 7.93
CA VAL A 84 1.32 -5.05 9.22
C VAL A 84 0.86 -3.62 9.04
N TYR A 85 -0.11 -3.23 9.85
CA TYR A 85 -0.44 -1.82 10.07
C TYR A 85 0.44 -1.30 11.20
N ILE A 86 1.05 -0.15 10.99
CA ILE A 86 1.77 0.62 12.01
C ILE A 86 1.02 1.93 12.21
N GLU A 87 0.74 2.27 13.44
CA GLU A 87 0.08 3.53 13.81
C GLU A 87 0.91 4.27 14.84
N PHE A 88 1.09 5.56 14.60
CA PHE A 88 1.74 6.48 15.51
C PHE A 88 1.01 7.84 15.51
N LYS A 89 0.53 8.26 16.67
CA LYS A 89 -0.19 9.53 16.88
C LYS A 89 -1.31 9.80 15.87
N GLY A 90 -2.10 8.77 15.54
CA GLY A 90 -3.21 8.87 14.59
C GLY A 90 -2.84 8.73 13.11
N VAL A 91 -1.57 8.61 12.78
CA VAL A 91 -1.12 8.32 11.41
C VAL A 91 -0.89 6.82 11.26
N GLU A 92 -1.55 6.23 10.28
CA GLU A 92 -1.50 4.78 10.02
C GLU A 92 -0.84 4.49 8.68
N ALA A 93 -0.04 3.45 8.60
CA ALA A 93 0.57 2.96 7.37
C ALA A 93 0.50 1.44 7.29
N LEU A 94 0.16 0.91 6.10
CA LEU A 94 0.28 -0.50 5.77
C LEU A 94 1.65 -0.75 5.14
N VAL A 95 2.43 -1.61 5.76
CA VAL A 95 3.80 -1.93 5.35
C VAL A 95 4.09 -3.42 5.45
N GLN A 96 5.26 -3.83 4.96
CA GLN A 96 5.73 -5.21 5.06
C GLN A 96 6.97 -5.30 5.94
N VAL A 97 7.16 -6.48 6.54
CA VAL A 97 8.43 -6.86 7.16
C VAL A 97 9.43 -7.15 6.03
N ILE A 98 10.44 -6.31 5.91
CA ILE A 98 11.42 -6.36 4.82
C ILE A 98 12.86 -6.58 5.28
N ASP A 99 13.10 -6.62 6.58
CA ASP A 99 14.42 -6.85 7.16
C ASP A 99 14.31 -7.43 8.58
N ARG A 100 15.44 -7.81 9.15
CA ARG A 100 15.55 -8.28 10.55
C ARG A 100 15.93 -7.20 11.54
N GLY A 101 16.49 -6.07 11.05
CA GLY A 101 16.84 -4.92 11.87
C GLY A 101 18.06 -5.11 12.75
N HIS A 102 18.22 -4.17 13.66
CA HIS A 102 19.23 -4.18 14.70
C HIS A 102 18.65 -4.74 16.00
N THR A 103 19.37 -5.64 16.64
CA THR A 103 18.95 -6.15 17.95
C THR A 103 19.27 -5.12 19.03
N VAL A 104 18.28 -4.32 19.39
CA VAL A 104 18.33 -3.41 20.55
C VAL A 104 17.35 -3.95 21.59
N PRO A 105 17.79 -4.24 22.82
CA PRO A 105 16.90 -4.75 23.86
C PRO A 105 15.66 -3.87 24.06
N GLY A 106 14.49 -4.49 24.08
CA GLY A 106 13.22 -3.79 24.29
C GLY A 106 12.63 -3.10 23.05
N ARG A 107 13.39 -2.99 21.94
CA ARG A 107 12.90 -2.43 20.67
C ARG A 107 12.54 -3.55 19.70
N GLU A 108 11.27 -3.63 19.32
CA GLU A 108 10.75 -4.69 18.47
C GLU A 108 10.78 -4.33 17.00
N PHE A 109 10.49 -3.07 16.65
CA PHE A 109 10.43 -2.61 15.28
C PHE A 109 11.50 -1.58 14.97
N ASP A 110 12.17 -1.77 13.84
CA ASP A 110 12.96 -0.75 13.18
C ASP A 110 12.21 -0.27 11.94
N LEU A 111 12.04 1.04 11.82
CA LEU A 111 11.31 1.66 10.71
C LEU A 111 12.30 2.16 9.68
N THR A 112 12.03 1.92 8.39
CA THR A 112 12.81 2.61 7.34
C THR A 112 12.69 4.12 7.51
N GLN A 113 13.70 4.87 7.07
CA GLN A 113 13.69 6.34 7.19
C GLN A 113 12.46 6.95 6.50
N ALA A 114 12.05 6.40 5.33
CA ALA A 114 10.87 6.87 4.63
C ALA A 114 9.58 6.62 5.43
N LEU A 115 9.46 5.48 6.10
CA LEU A 115 8.30 5.18 6.95
C LEU A 115 8.27 6.06 8.19
N ALA A 116 9.39 6.20 8.88
CA ALA A 116 9.50 7.07 10.06
C ALA A 116 9.11 8.51 9.71
N LYS A 117 9.60 9.04 8.59
CA LYS A 117 9.22 10.36 8.09
C LYS A 117 7.72 10.46 7.80
N LYS A 118 7.12 9.45 7.16
CA LYS A 118 5.68 9.40 6.89
C LYS A 118 4.84 9.43 8.16
N LEU A 119 5.29 8.76 9.21
CA LEU A 119 4.61 8.71 10.51
C LEU A 119 4.95 9.89 11.43
N HIS A 120 5.87 10.77 11.02
CA HIS A 120 6.46 11.83 11.87
C HIS A 120 7.06 11.27 13.17
N LEU A 121 7.73 10.12 13.08
CA LEU A 121 8.33 9.42 14.20
C LEU A 121 9.82 9.68 14.23
N GLU A 122 10.29 10.23 15.37
CA GLU A 122 11.70 10.50 15.66
C GLU A 122 12.12 9.77 16.93
N GLY A 123 13.36 9.28 16.95
CA GLY A 123 13.89 8.53 18.08
C GLY A 123 13.13 7.24 18.37
N THR A 124 13.26 6.73 19.58
CA THR A 124 12.53 5.54 20.03
C THR A 124 11.18 5.94 20.62
N GLN A 125 10.11 5.42 20.06
CA GLN A 125 8.74 5.73 20.42
C GLN A 125 7.89 4.47 20.59
N THR A 126 6.83 4.55 21.37
CA THR A 126 5.80 3.51 21.42
C THR A 126 4.85 3.69 20.24
N ILE A 127 4.70 2.65 19.45
CA ILE A 127 3.76 2.55 18.34
C ILE A 127 2.65 1.56 18.67
N ARG A 128 1.58 1.61 17.88
CA ARG A 128 0.58 0.54 17.81
C ARG A 128 0.73 -0.19 16.48
N TRP A 129 0.53 -1.48 16.50
CA TRP A 129 0.62 -2.29 15.29
C TRP A 129 -0.35 -3.47 15.32
N ARG A 130 -0.69 -3.99 14.16
CA ARG A 130 -1.47 -5.22 14.00
C ARG A 130 -1.23 -5.84 12.64
N PHE A 131 -1.53 -7.13 12.53
CA PHE A 131 -1.48 -7.80 11.24
C PHE A 131 -2.54 -7.25 10.28
N ALA A 132 -2.21 -7.25 8.98
CA ALA A 132 -3.17 -7.10 7.90
C ALA A 132 -3.57 -8.48 7.36
N ARG A 133 -4.82 -8.62 6.93
CA ARG A 133 -5.31 -9.83 6.25
C ARG A 133 -4.86 -9.86 4.80
#